data_f61b7e20c0774623f2b0d309f79d213d
#
_entry.id   f61b7e20c0774623f2b0d309f79d213d
#
_cell.length_a   1.000
_cell.length_b   1.000
_cell.length_c   1.000
_cell.angle_alpha   90.00
_cell.angle_beta   90.00
_cell.angle_gamma   90.00
#
_symmetry.space_group_name_H-M   'P 1'
#
loop_
_entity.id
_entity.type
_entity.pdbx_description
1 polymer ?
#
loop_
_entity_poly.entity_id
_entity_poly.type
_entity_poly.pdbx_seq_one_letter_code
_entity_poly.pdbx_strand_id
1 'polypeptide(L)'
;LWGGVVGDDGWENLRLGGHDHLGEAFVDFQKKLLKLSKKGILLAICSKNTESIALEAISQHPEMILREEDFSSYRINWNDKAVNIESICEELNIGMQSAIFLDDNINERERIKSSFPEIFVPDLPKDPRMFPSLISSLIEFDLYSFTSEDRVRKDLYKQRKKENEFRKKELGAVSIEDWLMSLDISVKVESLREVTLS
;
A
#
# COMPACT_ATOMS: atom_id res chain seq x y z
N LEU A 1 -7.80 -6.27 -7.72
CA LEU A 1 -6.75 -7.26 -7.85
C LEU A 1 -7.26 -8.57 -8.45
N TRP A 2 -8.53 -8.90 -8.24
CA TRP A 2 -9.26 -10.06 -8.70
C TRP A 2 -10.71 -9.72 -9.01
N GLY A 3 -11.45 -10.61 -9.66
CA GLY A 3 -12.89 -10.50 -9.84
C GLY A 3 -13.66 -11.30 -8.78
N GLY A 4 -14.83 -10.79 -8.38
CA GLY A 4 -15.65 -11.37 -7.30
C GLY A 4 -15.41 -10.73 -5.94
N VAL A 5 -16.19 -11.16 -4.97
CA VAL A 5 -16.17 -10.64 -3.59
C VAL A 5 -15.66 -11.73 -2.66
N VAL A 6 -14.45 -11.57 -2.12
CA VAL A 6 -13.80 -12.59 -1.25
C VAL A 6 -14.66 -12.95 -0.05
N GLY A 7 -15.37 -11.96 0.54
CA GLY A 7 -16.18 -12.16 1.73
C GLY A 7 -17.37 -13.10 1.54
N ASP A 8 -17.91 -13.17 0.33
CA ASP A 8 -19.11 -13.96 0.02
C ASP A 8 -18.77 -15.33 -0.56
N ASP A 9 -17.72 -15.41 -1.38
CA ASP A 9 -17.42 -16.59 -2.20
C ASP A 9 -16.22 -17.41 -1.68
N GLY A 10 -15.46 -16.90 -0.72
CA GLY A 10 -14.16 -17.45 -0.33
C GLY A 10 -13.06 -17.16 -1.37
N TRP A 11 -11.80 -17.33 -0.99
CA TRP A 11 -10.68 -17.03 -1.91
C TRP A 11 -10.54 -18.05 -3.04
N GLU A 12 -11.03 -19.30 -2.85
CA GLU A 12 -10.99 -20.36 -3.85
C GLU A 12 -11.88 -20.06 -5.07
N ASN A 13 -12.90 -19.26 -4.88
CA ASN A 13 -13.88 -18.91 -5.94
C ASN A 13 -13.61 -17.55 -6.58
N LEU A 14 -12.51 -16.90 -6.22
CA LEU A 14 -12.11 -15.65 -6.86
C LEU A 14 -11.77 -15.88 -8.32
N ARG A 15 -12.20 -14.93 -9.16
CA ARG A 15 -11.83 -14.94 -10.57
C ARG A 15 -10.42 -14.37 -10.73
N LEU A 16 -9.43 -15.27 -10.72
CA LEU A 16 -8.02 -14.95 -10.86
C LEU A 16 -7.29 -16.14 -11.50
N GLY A 17 -6.76 -15.99 -12.72
CA GLY A 17 -6.14 -17.07 -13.48
C GLY A 17 -7.14 -18.15 -13.88
N GLY A 18 -6.74 -19.42 -13.77
CA GLY A 18 -7.61 -20.59 -13.96
C GLY A 18 -8.05 -20.84 -15.40
N HIS A 19 -7.30 -20.34 -16.39
CA HIS A 19 -7.63 -20.42 -17.82
C HIS A 19 -8.96 -19.73 -18.19
N ASP A 20 -9.51 -18.89 -17.34
CA ASP A 20 -10.62 -17.98 -17.65
C ASP A 20 -10.07 -16.64 -18.15
N HIS A 21 -10.61 -16.16 -19.28
CA HIS A 21 -10.15 -14.91 -19.91
C HIS A 21 -10.19 -13.69 -18.98
N LEU A 22 -11.15 -13.63 -18.06
CA LEU A 22 -11.22 -12.55 -17.07
C LEU A 22 -10.25 -12.78 -15.92
N GLY A 23 -10.10 -14.02 -15.46
CA GLY A 23 -9.10 -14.39 -14.45
C GLY A 23 -7.68 -14.08 -14.92
N GLU A 24 -7.34 -14.44 -16.15
CA GLU A 24 -6.04 -14.12 -16.78
C GLU A 24 -5.81 -12.61 -16.92
N ALA A 25 -6.86 -11.82 -17.18
CA ALA A 25 -6.76 -10.37 -17.24
C ALA A 25 -6.32 -9.76 -15.89
N PHE A 26 -6.82 -10.29 -14.79
CA PHE A 26 -6.38 -9.86 -13.46
C PHE A 26 -4.94 -10.29 -13.15
N VAL A 27 -4.53 -11.47 -13.59
CA VAL A 27 -3.13 -11.91 -13.49
C VAL A 27 -2.21 -10.96 -14.26
N ASP A 28 -2.57 -10.61 -15.49
CA ASP A 28 -1.77 -9.68 -16.31
C ASP A 28 -1.77 -8.26 -15.74
N PHE A 29 -2.87 -7.81 -15.17
CA PHE A 29 -2.94 -6.55 -14.44
C PHE A 29 -1.96 -6.56 -13.25
N GLN A 30 -1.96 -7.60 -12.43
CA GLN A 30 -1.03 -7.74 -11.31
C GLN A 30 0.45 -7.79 -11.78
N LYS A 31 0.75 -8.48 -12.89
CA LYS A 31 2.09 -8.47 -13.49
C LYS A 31 2.55 -7.06 -13.88
N LYS A 32 1.63 -6.20 -14.38
CA LYS A 32 1.95 -4.79 -14.69
C LYS A 32 2.24 -4.00 -13.43
N LEU A 33 1.41 -4.15 -12.39
CA LEU A 33 1.64 -3.50 -11.10
C LEU A 33 2.97 -3.95 -10.46
N LEU A 34 3.29 -5.25 -10.53
CA LEU A 34 4.57 -5.75 -10.04
C LEU A 34 5.76 -5.14 -10.80
N LYS A 35 5.63 -4.93 -12.12
CA LYS A 35 6.65 -4.22 -12.90
C LYS A 35 6.85 -2.78 -12.43
N LEU A 36 5.78 -2.06 -12.14
CA LEU A 36 5.82 -0.71 -11.59
C LEU A 36 6.49 -0.69 -10.21
N SER A 37 6.10 -1.64 -9.36
CA SER A 37 6.70 -1.81 -8.04
C SER A 37 8.22 -2.07 -8.11
N LYS A 38 8.69 -2.87 -9.08
CA LYS A 38 10.13 -3.10 -9.31
C LYS A 38 10.87 -1.86 -9.82
N LYS A 39 10.17 -0.92 -10.43
CA LYS A 39 10.71 0.38 -10.83
C LYS A 39 10.77 1.40 -9.67
N GLY A 40 10.18 1.11 -8.50
CA GLY A 40 10.20 1.99 -7.32
C GLY A 40 8.84 2.60 -6.96
N ILE A 41 7.77 2.32 -7.74
CA ILE A 41 6.43 2.76 -7.38
C ILE A 41 5.94 1.98 -6.16
N LEU A 42 5.48 2.71 -5.15
CA LEU A 42 4.88 2.13 -3.97
C LEU A 42 3.47 1.64 -4.32
N LEU A 43 3.17 0.39 -3.99
CA LEU A 43 1.83 -0.14 -4.10
C LEU A 43 1.14 -0.10 -2.74
N ALA A 44 -0.12 0.31 -2.71
CA ALA A 44 -0.95 0.25 -1.52
C ALA A 44 -2.33 -0.34 -1.83
N ILE A 45 -2.95 -0.96 -0.84
CA ILE A 45 -4.32 -1.48 -0.93
C ILE A 45 -5.25 -0.55 -0.16
N CYS A 46 -6.30 -0.08 -0.81
CA CYS A 46 -7.43 0.59 -0.18
C CYS A 46 -8.71 -0.13 -0.60
N SER A 47 -9.26 -0.98 0.27
CA SER A 47 -10.36 -1.87 -0.08
C SER A 47 -11.40 -1.93 1.03
N LYS A 48 -12.68 -1.93 0.64
CA LYS A 48 -13.80 -2.27 1.52
C LYS A 48 -13.96 -3.77 1.57
N ASN A 49 -13.36 -4.38 2.59
CA ASN A 49 -13.38 -5.83 2.79
C ASN A 49 -13.04 -6.16 4.25
N THR A 50 -13.15 -7.42 4.63
CA THR A 50 -12.62 -7.96 5.87
C THR A 50 -11.12 -8.23 5.69
N GLU A 51 -10.28 -7.59 6.50
CA GLU A 51 -8.82 -7.60 6.34
C GLU A 51 -8.25 -9.02 6.33
N SER A 52 -8.61 -9.86 7.31
CA SER A 52 -8.09 -11.22 7.42
C SER A 52 -8.40 -12.06 6.17
N ILE A 53 -9.63 -11.95 5.64
CA ILE A 53 -10.06 -12.71 4.45
C ILE A 53 -9.31 -12.23 3.20
N ALA A 54 -9.15 -10.92 3.03
CA ALA A 54 -8.42 -10.38 1.88
C ALA A 54 -6.92 -10.71 1.93
N LEU A 55 -6.30 -10.66 3.11
CA LEU A 55 -4.90 -11.06 3.28
C LEU A 55 -4.71 -12.57 3.09
N GLU A 56 -5.66 -13.38 3.51
CA GLU A 56 -5.65 -14.81 3.22
C GLU A 56 -5.69 -15.08 1.71
N ALA A 57 -6.55 -14.39 0.96
CA ALA A 57 -6.59 -14.49 -0.49
C ALA A 57 -5.24 -14.09 -1.13
N ILE A 58 -4.61 -13.02 -0.67
CA ILE A 58 -3.30 -12.57 -1.15
C ILE A 58 -2.21 -13.61 -0.87
N SER A 59 -2.26 -14.29 0.27
CA SER A 59 -1.24 -15.26 0.67
C SER A 59 -1.46 -16.66 0.08
N GLN A 60 -2.73 -17.11 -0.03
CA GLN A 60 -3.05 -18.52 -0.34
C GLN A 60 -3.40 -18.76 -1.79
N HIS A 61 -4.00 -17.79 -2.52
CA HIS A 61 -4.45 -18.04 -3.87
C HIS A 61 -3.27 -18.39 -4.81
N PRO A 62 -3.28 -19.54 -5.52
CA PRO A 62 -2.14 -20.03 -6.29
C PRO A 62 -1.77 -19.12 -7.46
N GLU A 63 -2.76 -18.49 -8.10
CA GLU A 63 -2.56 -17.60 -9.25
C GLU A 63 -2.28 -16.14 -8.87
N MET A 64 -2.15 -15.84 -7.57
CA MET A 64 -1.83 -14.50 -7.10
C MET A 64 -0.37 -14.16 -7.41
N ILE A 65 -0.15 -13.08 -8.15
CA ILE A 65 1.18 -12.60 -8.53
C ILE A 65 1.75 -11.66 -7.46
N LEU A 66 0.92 -10.72 -6.99
CA LEU A 66 1.30 -9.79 -5.93
C LEU A 66 1.14 -10.48 -4.57
N ARG A 67 2.14 -10.36 -3.73
CA ARG A 67 2.14 -10.87 -2.36
C ARG A 67 2.11 -9.72 -1.37
N GLU A 68 1.87 -9.99 -0.10
CA GLU A 68 1.77 -8.97 0.93
C GLU A 68 3.00 -8.06 0.99
N GLU A 69 4.19 -8.64 0.80
CA GLU A 69 5.46 -7.90 0.77
C GLU A 69 5.62 -6.94 -0.42
N ASP A 70 4.77 -7.03 -1.45
CA ASP A 70 4.78 -6.08 -2.56
C ASP A 70 4.05 -4.79 -2.23
N PHE A 71 3.23 -4.78 -1.18
CA PHE A 71 2.48 -3.62 -0.73
C PHE A 71 3.20 -2.91 0.43
N SER A 72 3.41 -1.60 0.23
CA SER A 72 4.05 -0.74 1.22
C SER A 72 3.10 -0.35 2.37
N SER A 73 1.80 -0.29 2.09
CA SER A 73 0.74 -0.03 3.06
C SER A 73 -0.58 -0.65 2.62
N TYR A 74 -1.50 -0.86 3.54
CA TYR A 74 -2.87 -1.26 3.22
C TYR A 74 -3.89 -0.74 4.24
N ARG A 75 -5.09 -0.44 3.75
CA ARG A 75 -6.29 -0.18 4.53
C ARG A 75 -7.41 -1.04 3.94
N ILE A 76 -7.68 -2.16 4.61
CA ILE A 76 -8.71 -3.12 4.24
C ILE A 76 -9.74 -3.12 5.35
N ASN A 77 -10.76 -2.29 5.21
CA ASN A 77 -11.80 -2.08 6.20
C ASN A 77 -13.03 -1.45 5.53
N TRP A 78 -14.08 -1.19 6.29
CA TRP A 78 -15.34 -0.63 5.80
C TRP A 78 -15.44 0.89 5.96
N ASN A 79 -14.36 1.57 6.31
CA ASN A 79 -14.31 3.03 6.40
C ASN A 79 -14.39 3.69 5.01
N ASP A 80 -14.62 5.00 4.99
CA ASP A 80 -14.53 5.81 3.77
C ASP A 80 -13.13 5.69 3.18
N LYS A 81 -13.07 5.40 1.87
CA LYS A 81 -11.77 5.27 1.17
C LYS A 81 -10.99 6.58 1.16
N ALA A 82 -11.64 7.74 1.22
CA ALA A 82 -10.95 9.02 1.33
C ALA A 82 -10.11 9.09 2.61
N VAL A 83 -10.68 8.72 3.75
CA VAL A 83 -9.96 8.65 5.04
C VAL A 83 -8.82 7.62 4.99
N ASN A 84 -9.07 6.47 4.36
CA ASN A 84 -8.08 5.43 4.21
C ASN A 84 -6.90 5.87 3.33
N ILE A 85 -7.15 6.56 2.22
CA ILE A 85 -6.10 7.07 1.32
C ILE A 85 -5.28 8.15 2.01
N GLU A 86 -5.91 9.07 2.72
CA GLU A 86 -5.21 10.09 3.52
C GLU A 86 -4.25 9.43 4.51
N SER A 87 -4.73 8.46 5.29
CA SER A 87 -3.92 7.70 6.24
C SER A 87 -2.78 6.90 5.56
N ILE A 88 -2.98 6.37 4.35
CA ILE A 88 -1.91 5.72 3.57
C ILE A 88 -0.86 6.73 3.14
N CYS A 89 -1.26 7.88 2.62
CA CYS A 89 -0.34 8.92 2.17
C CYS A 89 0.49 9.47 3.33
N GLU A 90 -0.13 9.69 4.49
CA GLU A 90 0.57 10.09 5.72
C GLU A 90 1.58 9.03 6.17
N GLU A 91 1.19 7.76 6.25
CA GLU A 91 2.07 6.65 6.63
C GLU A 91 3.28 6.54 5.72
N LEU A 92 3.05 6.70 4.40
CA LEU A 92 4.09 6.64 3.38
C LEU A 92 4.84 7.98 3.20
N ASN A 93 4.44 9.03 3.92
CA ASN A 93 5.00 10.36 3.81
C ASN A 93 5.11 10.84 2.35
N ILE A 94 4.00 10.69 1.60
CA ILE A 94 3.85 11.14 0.22
C ILE A 94 2.73 12.17 0.11
N GLY A 95 2.88 13.14 -0.79
CA GLY A 95 1.81 14.08 -1.09
C GLY A 95 0.70 13.44 -1.92
N MET A 96 -0.54 13.90 -1.76
CA MET A 96 -1.71 13.42 -2.51
C MET A 96 -1.51 13.50 -4.03
N GLN A 97 -0.84 14.56 -4.51
CA GLN A 97 -0.52 14.75 -5.93
C GLN A 97 0.42 13.68 -6.51
N SER A 98 1.07 12.88 -5.67
CA SER A 98 1.92 11.76 -6.08
C SER A 98 1.18 10.42 -6.05
N ALA A 99 -0.11 10.42 -5.71
CA ALA A 99 -0.92 9.23 -5.64
C ALA A 99 -1.77 9.04 -6.90
N ILE A 100 -1.93 7.78 -7.29
CA ILE A 100 -2.86 7.35 -8.34
C ILE A 100 -3.84 6.37 -7.69
N PHE A 101 -5.13 6.65 -7.81
CA PHE A 101 -6.17 5.78 -7.28
C PHE A 101 -6.87 5.02 -8.39
N LEU A 102 -6.86 3.69 -8.28
CA LEU A 102 -7.50 2.78 -9.21
C LEU A 102 -8.63 2.02 -8.50
N ASP A 103 -9.84 2.15 -9.02
CA ASP A 103 -11.02 1.48 -8.47
C ASP A 103 -12.02 1.18 -9.60
N ASP A 104 -12.64 0.02 -9.59
CA ASP A 104 -13.66 -0.37 -10.57
C ASP A 104 -15.01 0.28 -10.28
N ASN A 105 -15.28 0.64 -9.02
CA ASN A 105 -16.51 1.33 -8.62
C ASN A 105 -16.44 2.83 -8.94
N ILE A 106 -17.31 3.27 -9.86
CA ILE A 106 -17.39 4.68 -10.26
C ILE A 106 -17.70 5.61 -9.07
N ASN A 107 -18.53 5.18 -8.13
CA ASN A 107 -18.90 6.01 -6.99
C ASN A 107 -17.68 6.26 -6.07
N GLU A 108 -16.82 5.25 -5.88
CA GLU A 108 -15.59 5.40 -5.12
C GLU A 108 -14.63 6.35 -5.84
N ARG A 109 -14.48 6.23 -7.17
CA ARG A 109 -13.65 7.15 -7.95
C ARG A 109 -14.12 8.59 -7.85
N GLU A 110 -15.42 8.85 -8.03
CA GLU A 110 -16.00 10.19 -7.92
C GLU A 110 -15.88 10.73 -6.49
N ARG A 111 -16.02 9.89 -5.48
CA ARG A 111 -15.80 10.26 -4.09
C ARG A 111 -14.37 10.75 -3.87
N ILE A 112 -13.37 10.06 -4.41
CA ILE A 112 -11.95 10.46 -4.27
C ILE A 112 -11.65 11.71 -5.08
N LYS A 113 -12.11 11.82 -6.33
CA LYS A 113 -11.96 13.04 -7.15
C LYS A 113 -12.51 14.28 -6.44
N SER A 114 -13.65 14.13 -5.74
CA SER A 114 -14.28 15.23 -5.01
C SER A 114 -13.54 15.59 -3.72
N SER A 115 -12.94 14.62 -3.04
CA SER A 115 -12.24 14.84 -1.77
C SER A 115 -10.82 15.36 -1.96
N PHE A 116 -10.15 14.85 -2.98
CA PHE A 116 -8.74 15.12 -3.27
C PHE A 116 -8.56 15.38 -4.77
N PRO A 117 -8.84 16.62 -5.24
CA PRO A 117 -8.72 16.96 -6.66
C PRO A 117 -7.30 16.78 -7.23
N GLU A 118 -6.29 16.75 -6.36
CA GLU A 118 -4.88 16.54 -6.71
C GLU A 118 -4.51 15.08 -6.97
N ILE A 119 -5.32 14.11 -6.50
CA ILE A 119 -5.09 12.69 -6.78
C ILE A 119 -5.50 12.38 -8.23
N PHE A 120 -4.61 11.76 -8.98
CA PHE A 120 -4.97 11.28 -10.30
C PHE A 120 -5.84 10.01 -10.20
N VAL A 121 -7.06 10.08 -10.71
CA VAL A 121 -8.04 8.99 -10.70
C VAL A 121 -8.46 8.69 -12.14
N PRO A 122 -7.76 7.77 -12.84
CA PRO A 122 -8.12 7.40 -14.20
C PRO A 122 -9.46 6.66 -14.26
N ASP A 123 -10.15 6.79 -15.39
CA ASP A 123 -11.36 6.04 -15.63
C ASP A 123 -11.02 4.59 -15.98
N LEU A 124 -11.32 3.69 -15.06
CA LEU A 124 -11.12 2.26 -15.29
C LEU A 124 -12.17 1.76 -16.30
N PRO A 125 -11.75 1.03 -17.35
CA PRO A 125 -12.68 0.37 -18.27
C PRO A 125 -13.60 -0.60 -17.51
N LYS A 126 -14.81 -0.82 -18.04
CA LYS A 126 -15.71 -1.84 -17.48
C LYS A 126 -15.19 -3.27 -17.71
N ASP A 127 -14.41 -3.46 -18.74
CA ASP A 127 -13.84 -4.76 -19.11
C ASP A 127 -12.45 -4.91 -18.47
N PRO A 128 -12.25 -5.83 -17.52
CA PRO A 128 -10.97 -6.06 -16.87
C PRO A 128 -9.82 -6.40 -17.83
N ARG A 129 -10.13 -6.95 -19.01
CA ARG A 129 -9.13 -7.25 -20.04
C ARG A 129 -8.39 -6.00 -20.54
N MET A 130 -8.98 -4.83 -20.36
CA MET A 130 -8.38 -3.56 -20.73
C MET A 130 -7.51 -2.93 -19.62
N PHE A 131 -7.52 -3.47 -18.40
CA PHE A 131 -6.75 -2.92 -17.29
C PHE A 131 -5.24 -2.91 -17.54
N PRO A 132 -4.62 -4.00 -18.07
CA PRO A 132 -3.19 -3.99 -18.38
C PRO A 132 -2.81 -2.93 -19.43
N SER A 133 -3.69 -2.68 -20.41
CA SER A 133 -3.48 -1.66 -21.44
C SER A 133 -3.59 -0.26 -20.87
N LEU A 134 -4.58 0.00 -20.00
CA LEU A 134 -4.72 1.25 -19.32
C LEU A 134 -3.44 1.57 -18.52
N ILE A 135 -2.98 0.66 -17.67
CA ILE A 135 -1.75 0.87 -16.88
C ILE A 135 -0.55 1.18 -17.78
N SER A 136 -0.47 0.54 -18.95
CA SER A 136 0.63 0.78 -19.90
C SER A 136 0.53 2.13 -20.62
N SER A 137 -0.66 2.74 -20.67
CA SER A 137 -0.90 4.03 -21.34
C SER A 137 -0.79 5.24 -20.39
N LEU A 138 -0.67 5.02 -19.08
CA LEU A 138 -0.55 6.10 -18.11
C LEU A 138 0.86 6.69 -18.17
N ILE A 139 0.97 7.87 -18.77
CA ILE A 139 2.24 8.61 -18.90
C ILE A 139 2.81 9.05 -17.55
N GLU A 140 1.98 9.15 -16.53
CA GLU A 140 2.35 9.45 -15.16
C GLU A 140 3.38 8.47 -14.62
N PHE A 141 3.36 7.22 -15.10
CA PHE A 141 4.37 6.21 -14.74
C PHE A 141 5.66 6.31 -15.54
N ASP A 142 5.68 7.07 -16.64
CA ASP A 142 6.87 7.25 -17.50
C ASP A 142 7.61 8.55 -17.19
N LEU A 143 6.93 9.55 -16.60
CA LEU A 143 7.47 10.87 -16.31
C LEU A 143 8.49 10.88 -15.18
N TYR A 144 8.50 9.86 -14.34
CA TYR A 144 9.47 9.75 -13.26
C TYR A 144 10.67 8.91 -13.71
N SER A 145 11.80 9.54 -13.94
CA SER A 145 13.09 8.85 -13.96
C SER A 145 13.35 8.34 -12.54
N PHE A 146 13.07 7.06 -12.32
CA PHE A 146 13.31 6.43 -11.02
C PHE A 146 14.80 6.46 -10.71
N THR A 147 15.15 7.20 -9.67
CA THR A 147 16.52 7.31 -9.18
C THR A 147 16.86 6.07 -8.33
N SER A 148 18.17 5.88 -8.10
CA SER A 148 18.62 4.88 -7.11
C SER A 148 18.03 5.13 -5.71
N GLU A 149 17.72 6.40 -5.40
CA GLU A 149 17.11 6.84 -4.14
C GLU A 149 15.66 6.31 -3.97
N ASP A 150 14.88 6.24 -5.05
CA ASP A 150 13.51 5.72 -5.00
C ASP A 150 13.48 4.21 -4.69
N ARG A 151 14.47 3.46 -5.18
CA ARG A 151 14.64 2.04 -4.81
C ARG A 151 15.00 1.88 -3.34
N VAL A 152 15.94 2.68 -2.86
CA VAL A 152 16.33 2.69 -1.43
C VAL A 152 15.15 3.07 -0.55
N ARG A 153 14.33 4.05 -0.97
CA ARG A 153 13.12 4.46 -0.25
C ARG A 153 12.15 3.28 -0.08
N LYS A 154 11.91 2.51 -1.15
CA LYS A 154 11.04 1.32 -1.09
C LYS A 154 11.58 0.28 -0.10
N ASP A 155 12.87 0.02 -0.11
CA ASP A 155 13.49 -0.94 0.82
C ASP A 155 13.41 -0.44 2.26
N LEU A 156 13.57 0.86 2.50
CA LEU A 156 13.35 1.48 3.82
C LEU A 156 11.90 1.33 4.32
N TYR A 157 10.90 1.46 3.45
CA TYR A 157 9.51 1.22 3.84
C TYR A 157 9.26 -0.23 4.21
N LYS A 158 9.80 -1.17 3.43
CA LYS A 158 9.73 -2.61 3.77
C LYS A 158 10.38 -2.91 5.12
N GLN A 159 11.52 -2.30 5.39
CA GLN A 159 12.22 -2.47 6.66
C GLN A 159 11.42 -1.88 7.82
N ARG A 160 10.90 -0.64 7.69
CA ARG A 160 10.04 -0.01 8.70
C ARG A 160 8.78 -0.81 8.98
N LYS A 161 8.14 -1.37 7.94
CA LYS A 161 6.97 -2.24 8.10
C LYS A 161 7.31 -3.45 8.96
N LYS A 162 8.41 -4.16 8.66
CA LYS A 162 8.89 -5.31 9.46
C LYS A 162 9.22 -4.92 10.90
N GLU A 163 9.88 -3.78 11.12
CA GLU A 163 10.19 -3.27 12.45
C GLU A 163 8.91 -2.94 13.24
N ASN A 164 7.91 -2.32 12.59
CA ASN A 164 6.64 -2.01 13.22
C ASN A 164 5.81 -3.27 13.53
N GLU A 165 5.83 -4.27 12.65
CA GLU A 165 5.18 -5.56 12.90
C GLU A 165 5.86 -6.32 14.04
N PHE A 166 7.19 -6.30 14.09
CA PHE A 166 7.96 -6.88 15.18
C PHE A 166 7.65 -6.17 16.51
N ARG A 167 7.62 -4.83 16.49
CA ARG A 167 7.20 -4.05 17.66
C ARG A 167 5.79 -4.39 18.11
N LYS A 168 4.81 -4.48 17.19
CA LYS A 168 3.43 -4.84 17.53
C LYS A 168 3.33 -6.24 18.14
N LYS A 169 4.15 -7.20 17.67
CA LYS A 169 4.19 -8.56 18.22
C LYS A 169 4.83 -8.61 19.60
N GLU A 170 5.89 -7.84 19.83
CA GLU A 170 6.58 -7.80 21.13
C GLU A 170 5.89 -6.87 22.14
N LEU A 171 5.38 -5.72 21.69
CA LEU A 171 4.74 -4.72 22.56
C LEU A 171 3.24 -4.98 22.82
N GLY A 172 2.63 -5.95 22.12
CA GLY A 172 1.25 -6.37 22.43
C GLY A 172 1.06 -6.92 23.84
N ALA A 173 2.14 -7.08 24.61
CA ALA A 173 2.15 -7.54 25.99
C ALA A 173 2.83 -6.56 27.00
N VAL A 174 3.42 -5.44 26.52
CA VAL A 174 4.22 -4.54 27.39
C VAL A 174 3.74 -3.11 27.24
N SER A 175 3.53 -2.40 28.37
CA SER A 175 3.16 -0.98 28.35
C SER A 175 4.29 -0.12 27.76
N ILE A 176 3.95 1.08 27.23
CA ILE A 176 4.95 2.03 26.70
C ILE A 176 5.96 2.39 27.81
N GLU A 177 5.52 2.45 29.06
CA GLU A 177 6.35 2.74 30.23
C GLU A 177 7.37 1.63 30.47
N ASP A 178 6.96 0.37 30.43
CA ASP A 178 7.86 -0.77 30.60
C ASP A 178 8.88 -0.87 29.45
N TRP A 179 8.48 -0.54 28.24
CA TRP A 179 9.39 -0.47 27.10
C TRP A 179 10.42 0.65 27.25
N LEU A 180 9.99 1.87 27.65
CA LEU A 180 10.91 2.98 27.93
C LEU A 180 11.90 2.64 29.04
N MET A 181 11.47 1.93 30.08
CA MET A 181 12.34 1.43 31.14
C MET A 181 13.36 0.39 30.64
N SER A 182 12.97 -0.45 29.67
CA SER A 182 13.86 -1.47 29.09
C SER A 182 14.98 -0.91 28.23
N LEU A 183 14.87 0.35 27.77
CA LEU A 183 15.88 1.00 26.94
C LEU A 183 17.13 1.45 27.73
N ASP A 184 17.10 1.39 29.06
CA ASP A 184 18.20 1.79 29.96
C ASP A 184 18.86 3.14 29.57
N ILE A 185 18.01 4.09 29.15
CA ILE A 185 18.45 5.42 28.69
C ILE A 185 18.82 6.25 29.92
N SER A 186 20.10 6.49 30.12
CA SER A 186 20.55 7.46 31.12
C SER A 186 20.83 8.82 30.49
N VAL A 187 20.18 9.87 30.99
CA VAL A 187 20.44 11.24 30.54
C VAL A 187 21.31 11.91 31.58
N LYS A 188 22.55 12.25 31.21
CA LYS A 188 23.46 13.03 32.05
C LYS A 188 23.27 14.51 31.75
N VAL A 189 22.69 15.24 32.71
CA VAL A 189 22.54 16.70 32.61
C VAL A 189 23.76 17.35 33.27
N GLU A 190 24.61 17.99 32.46
CA GLU A 190 25.71 18.80 32.97
C GLU A 190 25.38 20.30 32.82
N SER A 191 25.60 21.08 33.86
CA SER A 191 25.48 22.54 33.76
C SER A 191 26.59 23.11 32.89
N LEU A 192 26.23 23.91 31.88
CA LEU A 192 27.19 24.71 31.11
C LEU A 192 27.92 25.66 32.07
N ARG A 193 29.22 25.44 32.27
CA ARG A 193 30.09 26.45 32.90
C ARG A 193 30.30 27.55 31.86
N GLU A 194 30.09 28.81 32.26
CA GLU A 194 30.43 29.98 31.47
C GLU A 194 31.89 29.88 31.00
N VAL A 195 32.07 29.75 29.71
CA VAL A 195 33.41 29.94 29.10
C VAL A 195 33.65 31.39 29.03
N THR A 196 34.44 31.93 29.95
CA THR A 196 35.00 33.27 29.89
C THR A 196 35.89 33.35 28.63
N LEU A 197 35.44 34.09 27.61
CA LEU A 197 36.28 34.52 26.50
C LEU A 197 37.33 35.46 26.98
N SER A 198 38.59 35.06 26.95
CA SER A 198 39.77 35.92 27.08
C SER A 198 40.18 36.38 25.69
#